data_e36119efdbd136f4a5ebfa11563f3834
#
_entry.id   e36119efdbd136f4a5ebfa11563f3834
#
_cell.length_a   1.000
_cell.length_b   1.000
_cell.length_c   1.000
_cell.angle_alpha   90.00
_cell.angle_beta   90.00
_cell.angle_gamma   90.00
#
_symmetry.space_group_name_H-M   'P 1'
#
loop_
_entity.id
_entity.type
_entity.pdbx_description
1 polymer ?
#
loop_
_entity_poly.entity_id
_entity_poly.type
_entity_poly.pdbx_seq_one_letter_code
_entity_poly.pdbx_strand_id
1 'polypeptide(L)'
;MKKNLGRKLHFGYTPDLWKTDLTVFYADSACTVRGAAAEFFNNPDLHGEPVHRSVVRSIGYKGWESPVPGVVNSDNYSDRYTFYFKPEQDAVLYFSAGGDDGYRLLIDGEELIEQWYSHPFRQKEGFRKFEGGRLYRITYEHFDGGSEQETMFRYADYLNDPVFFEAVRTADAVVVCVGYDWYLESESWD
;
A
#
# COMPACT_ATOMS: atom_id res chain seq x y z
N MET A 1 11.64 27.31 -44.34
CA MET A 1 10.73 26.16 -44.41
C MET A 1 10.64 25.52 -43.01
N LYS A 2 9.57 25.79 -42.26
CA LYS A 2 9.31 25.12 -40.97
C LYS A 2 8.72 23.74 -41.28
N LYS A 3 9.50 22.66 -41.04
CA LYS A 3 8.94 21.31 -41.05
C LYS A 3 7.93 21.20 -39.90
N ASN A 4 6.64 21.09 -40.25
CA ASN A 4 5.63 20.62 -39.31
C ASN A 4 5.95 19.17 -38.93
N LEU A 5 6.59 19.00 -37.82
CA LEU A 5 6.69 17.71 -37.13
C LEU A 5 5.29 17.44 -36.57
N GLY A 6 4.51 16.66 -37.30
CA GLY A 6 3.22 16.13 -36.81
C GLY A 6 3.45 15.15 -35.65
N ARG A 7 3.85 15.67 -34.50
CA ARG A 7 4.03 14.89 -33.29
C ARG A 7 2.71 14.86 -32.55
N LYS A 8 2.15 13.68 -32.39
CA LYS A 8 1.12 13.44 -31.39
C LYS A 8 1.81 13.51 -30.04
N LEU A 9 1.57 14.58 -29.28
CA LEU A 9 1.85 14.58 -27.84
C LEU A 9 0.86 13.59 -27.22
N HIS A 10 1.35 12.44 -26.82
CA HIS A 10 0.63 11.61 -25.90
C HIS A 10 0.86 12.21 -24.51
N PHE A 11 -0.11 12.94 -24.00
CA PHE A 11 -0.20 13.14 -22.55
C PHE A 11 -0.63 11.79 -21.97
N GLY A 12 0.33 10.97 -21.65
CA GLY A 12 0.11 9.88 -20.74
C GLY A 12 0.00 10.49 -19.35
N TYR A 13 -1.21 10.64 -18.82
CA TYR A 13 -1.39 10.40 -17.41
C TYR A 13 -0.72 9.05 -17.20
N THR A 14 0.26 8.96 -16.31
CA THR A 14 0.54 7.65 -15.70
C THR A 14 -0.80 7.22 -15.14
N PRO A 15 -1.43 6.17 -15.66
CA PRO A 15 -2.62 5.65 -15.02
C PRO A 15 -2.26 5.46 -13.56
N ASP A 16 -3.20 5.67 -12.65
CA ASP A 16 -2.99 5.36 -11.24
C ASP A 16 -2.63 3.87 -11.18
N LEU A 17 -1.33 3.59 -11.20
CA LEU A 17 -0.80 2.23 -11.24
C LEU A 17 -0.89 1.57 -9.87
N TRP A 18 -1.32 2.33 -8.87
CA TRP A 18 -1.58 1.83 -7.54
C TRP A 18 -2.76 0.86 -7.53
N LYS A 19 -2.51 -0.33 -7.05
CA LYS A 19 -3.49 -1.41 -6.94
C LYS A 19 -3.85 -1.61 -5.47
N THR A 20 -5.14 -1.74 -5.22
CA THR A 20 -5.70 -2.08 -3.90
C THR A 20 -6.12 -3.55 -3.81
N ASP A 21 -6.31 -4.22 -4.94
CA ASP A 21 -6.71 -5.63 -4.99
C ASP A 21 -5.53 -6.54 -4.64
N LEU A 22 -5.64 -7.26 -3.54
CA LEU A 22 -4.61 -8.15 -3.01
C LEU A 22 -4.66 -9.58 -3.60
N THR A 23 -5.36 -9.81 -4.70
CA THR A 23 -5.46 -11.16 -5.29
C THR A 23 -4.16 -11.70 -5.90
N VAL A 24 -3.12 -10.90 -6.01
CA VAL A 24 -1.76 -11.37 -6.37
C VAL A 24 -1.01 -11.97 -5.18
N PHE A 25 -1.46 -11.66 -3.96
CA PHE A 25 -0.91 -12.16 -2.70
C PHE A 25 -1.74 -13.33 -2.16
N TYR A 26 -1.22 -13.98 -1.13
CA TYR A 26 -1.87 -15.10 -0.45
C TYR A 26 -1.99 -14.82 1.04
N ALA A 27 -3.12 -15.17 1.63
CA ALA A 27 -3.38 -15.03 3.05
C ALA A 27 -2.66 -16.10 3.90
N ASP A 28 -2.08 -17.11 3.27
CA ASP A 28 -1.40 -18.23 3.93
C ASP A 28 -0.04 -18.55 3.27
N SER A 29 0.89 -19.07 4.04
CA SER A 29 2.23 -19.43 3.59
C SER A 29 2.27 -20.64 2.62
N ALA A 30 1.19 -21.42 2.55
CA ALA A 30 1.03 -22.50 1.58
C ALA A 30 0.60 -21.99 0.19
N CYS A 31 0.31 -20.68 0.07
CA CYS A 31 -0.15 -20.04 -1.16
C CYS A 31 -1.45 -20.64 -1.71
N THR A 32 -2.41 -20.93 -0.84
CA THR A 32 -3.68 -21.56 -1.23
C THR A 32 -4.87 -20.61 -1.23
N VAL A 33 -4.85 -19.57 -0.38
CA VAL A 33 -5.94 -18.62 -0.22
C VAL A 33 -5.48 -17.24 -0.68
N ARG A 34 -6.16 -16.66 -1.67
CA ARG A 34 -5.83 -15.32 -2.19
C ARG A 34 -6.32 -14.21 -1.27
N GLY A 35 -5.49 -13.16 -1.06
CA GLY A 35 -5.79 -12.00 -0.23
C GLY A 35 -4.81 -11.84 0.93
N ALA A 36 -5.26 -11.20 2.01
CA ALA A 36 -4.53 -11.01 3.25
C ALA A 36 -5.32 -11.57 4.44
N ALA A 37 -4.65 -12.22 5.38
CA ALA A 37 -5.22 -12.57 6.67
C ALA A 37 -5.26 -11.29 7.53
N ALA A 38 -6.46 -10.91 7.97
CA ALA A 38 -6.70 -9.75 8.81
C ALA A 38 -7.00 -10.18 10.24
N GLU A 39 -6.38 -9.52 11.20
CA GLU A 39 -6.57 -9.67 12.64
C GLU A 39 -6.86 -8.30 13.25
N PHE A 40 -7.87 -8.22 14.10
CA PHE A 40 -8.26 -6.98 14.79
C PHE A 40 -8.19 -7.17 16.31
N PHE A 41 -7.71 -6.14 17.01
CA PHE A 41 -7.49 -6.15 18.47
C PHE A 41 -8.18 -4.94 19.09
N ASN A 42 -8.89 -5.11 20.19
CA ASN A 42 -9.50 -4.01 20.96
C ASN A 42 -8.49 -3.33 21.92
N ASN A 43 -7.32 -3.04 21.38
CA ASN A 43 -6.25 -2.25 22.00
C ASN A 43 -5.32 -1.71 20.91
N PRO A 44 -4.56 -0.61 21.13
CA PRO A 44 -3.68 -0.03 20.12
C PRO A 44 -2.33 -0.76 19.96
N ASP A 45 -2.05 -1.79 20.74
CA ASP A 45 -0.72 -2.39 20.88
C ASP A 45 -0.59 -3.75 20.17
N LEU A 46 -1.59 -4.21 19.43
CA LEU A 46 -1.65 -5.55 18.82
C LEU A 46 -1.49 -6.68 19.86
N HIS A 47 -1.90 -6.43 21.11
CA HIS A 47 -1.65 -7.33 22.24
C HIS A 47 -2.77 -8.35 22.43
N GLY A 48 -2.39 -9.57 22.81
CA GLY A 48 -3.31 -10.65 23.15
C GLY A 48 -3.89 -11.35 21.92
N GLU A 49 -5.05 -11.99 22.13
CA GLU A 49 -5.76 -12.65 21.04
C GLU A 49 -6.60 -11.65 20.26
N PRO A 50 -6.58 -11.68 18.92
CA PRO A 50 -7.45 -10.84 18.12
C PRO A 50 -8.93 -11.18 18.36
N VAL A 51 -9.74 -10.13 18.46
CA VAL A 51 -11.20 -10.24 18.65
C VAL A 51 -11.92 -10.62 17.35
N HIS A 52 -11.28 -10.37 16.20
CA HIS A 52 -11.80 -10.77 14.89
C HIS A 52 -10.68 -11.22 13.96
N ARG A 53 -10.97 -12.24 13.16
CA ARG A 53 -10.10 -12.73 12.09
C ARG A 53 -10.91 -12.91 10.82
N SER A 54 -10.34 -12.49 9.69
CA SER A 54 -10.95 -12.66 8.37
C SER A 54 -9.88 -12.75 7.27
N VAL A 55 -10.31 -13.03 6.05
CA VAL A 55 -9.48 -12.87 4.85
C VAL A 55 -10.08 -11.76 4.02
N VAL A 56 -9.25 -10.77 3.70
CA VAL A 56 -9.65 -9.59 2.93
C VAL A 56 -8.94 -9.53 1.58
N ARG A 57 -9.53 -8.84 0.63
CA ARG A 57 -8.96 -8.64 -0.71
C ARG A 57 -8.50 -7.21 -0.97
N SER A 58 -8.69 -6.33 0.01
CA SER A 58 -8.16 -4.97 0.02
C SER A 58 -7.97 -4.54 1.47
N ILE A 59 -7.04 -3.61 1.69
CA ILE A 59 -6.82 -2.96 2.97
C ILE A 59 -7.09 -1.47 2.75
N GLY A 60 -8.05 -0.96 3.45
CA GLY A 60 -8.44 0.44 3.40
C GLY A 60 -9.77 0.64 4.09
N TYR A 61 -9.80 1.61 4.98
CA TYR A 61 -10.98 2.05 5.70
C TYR A 61 -10.84 3.54 5.99
N LYS A 62 -11.95 4.27 5.93
CA LYS A 62 -12.02 5.65 6.39
C LYS A 62 -13.40 5.89 7.01
N GLY A 63 -13.40 6.40 8.24
CA GLY A 63 -14.66 6.70 8.92
C GLY A 63 -14.50 6.89 10.42
N TRP A 64 -15.64 7.05 11.08
CA TRP A 64 -15.77 7.25 12.54
C TRP A 64 -16.33 6.01 13.25
N GLU A 65 -16.71 5.01 12.50
CA GLU A 65 -17.36 3.81 13.05
C GLU A 65 -16.36 2.67 13.10
N SER A 66 -16.69 1.65 13.85
CA SER A 66 -15.89 0.42 13.92
C SER A 66 -15.67 -0.21 12.54
N PRO A 67 -14.44 -0.65 12.20
CA PRO A 67 -14.20 -1.40 10.98
C PRO A 67 -14.94 -2.76 10.95
N VAL A 68 -15.33 -3.29 12.12
CA VAL A 68 -16.16 -4.50 12.26
C VAL A 68 -17.23 -4.22 13.34
N PRO A 69 -18.39 -3.64 12.97
CA PRO A 69 -19.41 -3.19 13.92
C PRO A 69 -19.83 -4.26 14.92
N GLY A 70 -19.85 -3.91 16.20
CA GLY A 70 -20.25 -4.79 17.29
C GLY A 70 -19.18 -5.80 17.73
N VAL A 71 -18.01 -5.80 17.11
CA VAL A 71 -16.91 -6.72 17.44
C VAL A 71 -15.63 -5.95 17.77
N VAL A 72 -15.21 -5.04 16.89
CA VAL A 72 -14.04 -4.18 17.06
C VAL A 72 -14.51 -2.85 17.63
N ASN A 73 -13.71 -2.23 18.47
CA ASN A 73 -13.97 -0.87 18.96
C ASN A 73 -13.97 0.13 17.79
N SER A 74 -14.68 1.25 17.95
CA SER A 74 -14.58 2.38 17.01
C SER A 74 -13.29 3.18 17.21
N ASP A 75 -12.75 3.15 18.42
CA ASP A 75 -11.53 3.86 18.83
C ASP A 75 -10.66 2.92 19.69
N ASN A 76 -9.39 3.22 19.79
CA ASN A 76 -8.43 2.45 20.57
C ASN A 76 -8.40 0.97 20.17
N TYR A 77 -8.23 0.73 18.89
CA TYR A 77 -8.04 -0.60 18.32
C TYR A 77 -6.74 -0.65 17.49
N SER A 78 -6.37 -1.84 17.09
CA SER A 78 -5.30 -2.06 16.12
C SER A 78 -5.65 -3.21 15.19
N ASP A 79 -5.04 -3.20 14.04
CA ASP A 79 -5.22 -4.25 13.06
C ASP A 79 -3.88 -4.69 12.45
N ARG A 80 -3.83 -5.95 12.07
CA ARG A 80 -2.70 -6.56 11.39
C ARG A 80 -3.18 -7.32 10.18
N TYR A 81 -2.54 -7.07 9.05
CA TYR A 81 -2.76 -7.80 7.82
C TYR A 81 -1.48 -8.54 7.45
N THR A 82 -1.57 -9.85 7.37
CA THR A 82 -0.46 -10.71 6.95
C THR A 82 -0.77 -11.33 5.61
N PHE A 83 0.15 -11.19 4.67
CA PHE A 83 0.02 -11.78 3.36
C PHE A 83 1.38 -12.21 2.81
N TYR A 84 1.34 -13.10 1.84
CA TYR A 84 2.53 -13.71 1.27
C TYR A 84 2.63 -13.43 -0.21
N PHE A 85 3.85 -13.18 -0.66
CA PHE A 85 4.18 -12.97 -2.07
C PHE A 85 5.23 -13.97 -2.51
N LYS A 86 4.94 -14.68 -3.59
CA LYS A 86 5.88 -15.61 -4.22
C LYS A 86 5.89 -15.31 -5.72
N PRO A 87 6.77 -14.42 -6.19
CA PRO A 87 6.88 -14.11 -7.60
C PRO A 87 7.46 -15.29 -8.38
N GLU A 88 7.04 -15.46 -9.61
CA GLU A 88 7.61 -16.49 -10.50
C GLU A 88 9.01 -16.11 -11.01
N GLN A 89 9.26 -14.82 -11.17
CA GLN A 89 10.50 -14.22 -11.61
C GLN A 89 10.87 -13.06 -10.67
N ASP A 90 12.13 -12.58 -10.78
CA ASP A 90 12.53 -11.38 -10.02
C ASP A 90 11.57 -10.23 -10.30
N ALA A 91 11.13 -9.56 -9.24
CA ALA A 91 10.16 -8.49 -9.30
C ALA A 91 10.59 -7.31 -8.42
N VAL A 92 10.09 -6.12 -8.75
CA VAL A 92 10.18 -4.94 -7.89
C VAL A 92 8.78 -4.46 -7.64
N LEU A 93 8.34 -4.49 -6.39
CA LEU A 93 7.08 -3.88 -6.00
C LEU A 93 7.32 -2.57 -5.26
N TYR A 94 6.53 -1.59 -5.60
CA TYR A 94 6.39 -0.34 -4.86
C TYR A 94 5.17 -0.46 -3.95
N PHE A 95 5.28 0.10 -2.76
CA PHE A 95 4.24 0.07 -1.74
C PHE A 95 3.94 1.49 -1.31
N SER A 96 2.66 1.77 -1.07
CA SER A 96 2.20 2.96 -0.38
C SER A 96 1.36 2.50 0.80
N ALA A 97 1.78 2.85 2.00
CA ALA A 97 1.08 2.57 3.23
C ALA A 97 0.75 3.88 3.94
N GLY A 98 -0.42 3.96 4.54
CA GLY A 98 -0.87 5.15 5.26
C GLY A 98 -1.86 4.80 6.35
N GLY A 99 -1.93 5.64 7.36
CA GLY A 99 -2.85 5.50 8.48
C GLY A 99 -3.07 6.80 9.24
N ASP A 100 -4.14 6.84 9.94
CA ASP A 100 -4.49 7.70 11.05
C ASP A 100 -4.95 6.77 12.18
N ASP A 101 -4.21 6.58 13.21
CA ASP A 101 -2.91 7.11 13.66
C ASP A 101 -1.70 6.41 13.02
N GLY A 102 -1.06 5.53 13.78
CA GLY A 102 0.22 4.94 13.43
C GLY A 102 0.12 3.70 12.54
N TYR A 103 1.09 3.53 11.66
CA TYR A 103 1.15 2.38 10.76
C TYR A 103 2.59 1.97 10.47
N ARG A 104 2.76 0.70 10.03
CA ARG A 104 4.03 0.20 9.53
C ARG A 104 3.85 -0.96 8.55
N LEU A 105 4.81 -1.09 7.65
CA LEU A 105 4.90 -2.17 6.67
C LEU A 105 6.23 -2.90 6.84
N LEU A 106 6.16 -4.20 7.06
CA LEU A 106 7.31 -5.07 7.23
C LEU A 106 7.35 -6.13 6.13
N ILE A 107 8.57 -6.48 5.69
CA ILE A 107 8.80 -7.60 4.77
C ILE A 107 9.81 -8.55 5.41
N ASP A 108 9.40 -9.79 5.63
CA ASP A 108 10.16 -10.81 6.37
C ASP A 108 10.58 -10.32 7.79
N GLY A 109 9.79 -9.41 8.39
CA GLY A 109 10.05 -8.81 9.70
C GLY A 109 10.96 -7.58 9.67
N GLU A 110 11.51 -7.20 8.51
CA GLU A 110 12.27 -5.96 8.34
C GLU A 110 11.33 -4.80 7.99
N GLU A 111 11.45 -3.68 8.67
CA GLU A 111 10.64 -2.49 8.43
C GLU A 111 11.02 -1.85 7.09
N LEU A 112 10.04 -1.73 6.19
CA LEU A 112 10.15 -0.98 4.95
C LEU A 112 9.60 0.45 5.09
N ILE A 113 8.48 0.58 5.81
CA ILE A 113 7.81 1.84 6.10
C ILE A 113 7.44 1.83 7.57
N GLU A 114 7.68 2.93 8.29
CA GLU A 114 7.33 3.05 9.71
C GLU A 114 6.93 4.50 10.03
N GLN A 115 5.78 4.62 10.70
CA GLN A 115 5.22 5.82 11.33
C GLN A 115 4.41 5.37 12.56
N TRP A 116 5.05 4.66 13.51
CA TRP A 116 4.36 4.05 14.66
C TRP A 116 4.24 5.04 15.82
N TYR A 117 3.47 6.10 15.61
CA TYR A 117 3.12 7.11 16.62
C TYR A 117 1.80 7.79 16.23
N SER A 118 1.14 8.47 17.15
CA SER A 118 -0.13 9.15 16.88
C SER A 118 0.08 10.38 16.00
N HIS A 119 -0.66 10.45 14.90
CA HIS A 119 -0.67 11.57 13.96
C HIS A 119 -1.91 11.54 13.07
N PRO A 120 -2.37 12.69 12.53
CA PRO A 120 -3.38 12.70 11.48
C PRO A 120 -2.94 11.87 10.28
N PHE A 121 -3.90 11.50 9.41
CA PHE A 121 -3.58 10.67 8.24
C PHE A 121 -2.30 11.12 7.53
N ARG A 122 -1.39 10.18 7.39
CA ARG A 122 -0.15 10.31 6.61
C ARG A 122 0.08 9.06 5.79
N GLN A 123 0.81 9.21 4.70
CA GLN A 123 1.24 8.08 3.89
C GLN A 123 2.73 8.17 3.59
N LYS A 124 3.36 7.02 3.43
CA LYS A 124 4.74 6.88 2.94
C LYS A 124 4.82 5.82 1.87
N GLU A 125 5.84 5.95 1.05
CA GLU A 125 6.13 5.03 -0.03
C GLU A 125 7.49 4.37 0.17
N GLY A 126 7.60 3.15 -0.32
CA GLY A 126 8.83 2.38 -0.33
C GLY A 126 8.81 1.36 -1.46
N PHE A 127 9.95 0.75 -1.74
CA PHE A 127 10.02 -0.33 -2.71
C PHE A 127 10.90 -1.47 -2.21
N ARG A 128 10.63 -2.68 -2.70
CA ARG A 128 11.43 -3.87 -2.42
C ARG A 128 11.65 -4.68 -3.69
N LYS A 129 12.86 -5.22 -3.82
CA LYS A 129 13.18 -6.23 -4.83
C LYS A 129 12.88 -7.62 -4.26
N PHE A 130 12.27 -8.46 -5.07
CA PHE A 130 11.88 -9.81 -4.73
C PHE A 130 12.55 -10.79 -5.69
N GLU A 131 13.15 -11.85 -5.16
CA GLU A 131 13.76 -12.92 -5.96
C GLU A 131 12.68 -13.91 -6.40
N GLY A 132 12.73 -14.32 -7.66
CA GLY A 132 11.81 -15.30 -8.23
C GLY A 132 11.83 -16.63 -7.49
N GLY A 133 10.65 -17.19 -7.24
CA GLY A 133 10.47 -18.47 -6.54
C GLY A 133 10.57 -18.42 -5.03
N ARG A 134 11.12 -17.35 -4.44
CA ARG A 134 11.18 -17.18 -2.99
C ARG A 134 9.85 -16.71 -2.43
N LEU A 135 9.46 -17.25 -1.28
CA LEU A 135 8.28 -16.80 -0.53
C LEU A 135 8.68 -15.69 0.44
N TYR A 136 7.94 -14.61 0.42
CA TYR A 136 8.10 -13.46 1.31
C TYR A 136 6.84 -13.27 2.15
N ARG A 137 7.02 -12.94 3.43
CA ARG A 137 5.93 -12.53 4.31
C ARG A 137 5.87 -11.03 4.35
N ILE A 138 4.71 -10.45 4.06
CA ILE A 138 4.44 -9.02 4.15
C ILE A 138 3.44 -8.81 5.28
N THR A 139 3.71 -7.84 6.14
CA THR A 139 2.83 -7.50 7.26
C THR A 139 2.59 -6.00 7.26
N TYR A 140 1.34 -5.59 7.13
CA TYR A 140 0.91 -4.22 7.39
C TYR A 140 0.21 -4.17 8.74
N GLU A 141 0.59 -3.23 9.58
CA GLU A 141 0.03 -3.01 10.91
C GLU A 141 -0.39 -1.55 11.04
N HIS A 142 -1.48 -1.33 11.74
CA HIS A 142 -2.03 -0.02 12.01
C HIS A 142 -2.64 -0.01 13.42
N PHE A 143 -2.67 1.18 14.04
CA PHE A 143 -3.48 1.42 15.23
C PHE A 143 -4.20 2.75 15.12
N ASP A 144 -5.39 2.79 15.71
CA ASP A 144 -6.19 3.97 15.94
C ASP A 144 -6.24 4.29 17.43
N GLY A 145 -5.89 5.52 17.79
CA GLY A 145 -5.94 6.05 19.16
C GLY A 145 -7.20 6.83 19.47
N GLY A 146 -8.05 7.08 18.48
CA GLY A 146 -9.32 7.82 18.56
C GLY A 146 -9.43 8.94 17.54
N SER A 147 -10.62 9.32 17.21
CA SER A 147 -11.07 10.26 16.19
C SER A 147 -11.46 9.61 14.84
N GLU A 148 -11.37 10.34 13.73
CA GLU A 148 -11.57 9.74 12.41
C GLU A 148 -10.40 8.81 12.10
N GLN A 149 -10.70 7.57 11.81
CA GLN A 149 -9.72 6.56 11.48
C GLN A 149 -9.55 6.44 9.96
N GLU A 150 -8.34 6.24 9.51
CA GLU A 150 -8.07 5.97 8.10
C GLU A 150 -6.91 4.99 7.95
N THR A 151 -7.14 3.90 7.25
CA THR A 151 -6.10 2.94 6.85
C THR A 151 -6.00 2.88 5.34
N MET A 152 -4.79 2.75 4.82
CA MET A 152 -4.56 2.63 3.38
C MET A 152 -3.34 1.76 3.10
N PHE A 153 -3.51 0.79 2.23
CA PHE A 153 -2.41 0.03 1.63
C PHE A 153 -2.62 -0.12 0.13
N ARG A 154 -1.57 0.18 -0.63
CA ARG A 154 -1.54 0.03 -2.08
C ARG A 154 -0.18 -0.50 -2.51
N TYR A 155 -0.15 -1.17 -3.63
CA TYR A 155 1.10 -1.58 -4.27
C TYR A 155 1.06 -1.29 -5.77
N ALA A 156 2.24 -1.21 -6.38
CA ALA A 156 2.37 -1.07 -7.82
C ALA A 156 3.53 -1.92 -8.33
N ASP A 157 3.35 -2.48 -9.51
CA ASP A 157 4.35 -3.24 -10.24
C ASP A 157 4.70 -2.48 -11.52
N TYR A 158 5.37 -1.36 -11.35
CA TYR A 158 5.70 -0.49 -12.49
C TYR A 158 6.60 -1.16 -13.52
N LEU A 159 7.50 -2.06 -13.07
CA LEU A 159 8.49 -2.68 -13.93
C LEU A 159 7.93 -3.84 -14.78
N ASN A 160 6.73 -4.30 -14.50
CA ASN A 160 6.08 -5.37 -15.26
C ASN A 160 4.77 -4.89 -15.92
N ASP A 161 4.48 -3.57 -15.92
CA ASP A 161 3.34 -3.04 -16.66
C ASP A 161 3.71 -2.91 -18.15
N PRO A 162 3.17 -3.79 -19.03
CA PRO A 162 3.53 -3.81 -20.44
C PRO A 162 3.11 -2.53 -21.17
N VAL A 163 2.07 -1.84 -20.70
CA VAL A 163 1.58 -0.60 -21.31
C VAL A 163 2.53 0.54 -20.99
N PHE A 164 2.99 0.64 -19.75
CA PHE A 164 3.99 1.63 -19.34
C PHE A 164 5.30 1.45 -20.12
N PHE A 165 5.82 0.23 -20.16
CA PHE A 165 7.08 -0.06 -20.87
C PHE A 165 6.99 0.19 -22.37
N GLU A 166 5.90 -0.22 -23.00
CA GLU A 166 5.72 0.02 -24.43
C GLU A 166 5.62 1.52 -24.74
N ALA A 167 4.93 2.28 -23.88
CA ALA A 167 4.85 3.74 -24.03
C ALA A 167 6.23 4.40 -23.87
N VAL A 168 7.01 4.01 -22.86
CA VAL A 168 8.38 4.54 -22.66
C VAL A 168 9.31 4.11 -23.78
N ARG A 169 9.25 2.86 -24.22
CA ARG A 169 10.13 2.30 -25.27
C ARG A 169 9.89 2.90 -26.64
N THR A 170 8.66 3.28 -26.94
CA THR A 170 8.25 3.82 -28.25
C THR A 170 8.22 5.35 -28.29
N ALA A 171 8.42 6.01 -27.16
CA ALA A 171 8.46 7.47 -27.10
C ALA A 171 9.76 8.03 -27.71
N ASP A 172 9.67 9.08 -28.52
CA ASP A 172 10.83 9.84 -29.00
C ASP A 172 11.56 10.60 -27.88
N ALA A 173 10.82 10.94 -26.81
CA ALA A 173 11.32 11.57 -25.59
C ALA A 173 10.38 11.27 -24.42
N VAL A 174 10.95 11.05 -23.25
CA VAL A 174 10.23 10.90 -21.98
C VAL A 174 10.49 12.15 -21.15
N VAL A 175 9.42 12.85 -20.77
CA VAL A 175 9.50 13.99 -19.85
C VAL A 175 8.99 13.51 -18.50
N VAL A 176 9.86 13.49 -17.51
CA VAL A 176 9.52 13.15 -16.13
C VAL A 176 9.28 14.46 -15.39
N CYS A 177 8.03 14.73 -15.02
CA CYS A 177 7.70 15.81 -14.12
C CYS A 177 7.86 15.27 -12.70
N VAL A 178 8.83 15.80 -11.98
CA VAL A 178 9.02 15.54 -10.55
C VAL A 178 8.56 16.76 -9.78
N GLY A 179 7.73 16.57 -8.77
CA GLY A 179 7.21 17.61 -7.91
C GLY A 179 6.82 17.03 -6.57
N TYR A 180 6.63 17.88 -5.60
CA TYR A 180 6.07 17.50 -4.31
C TYR A 180 4.55 17.47 -4.41
N ASP A 181 3.95 16.50 -3.76
CA ASP A 181 2.51 16.48 -3.52
C ASP A 181 2.17 17.58 -2.51
N TRP A 182 0.97 18.18 -2.62
CA TRP A 182 0.49 19.20 -1.68
C TRP A 182 0.48 18.73 -0.21
N TYR A 183 0.48 17.42 0.04
CA TYR A 183 0.68 16.83 1.37
C TYR A 183 2.10 17.00 1.90
N LEU A 184 3.07 17.25 1.03
CA LEU A 184 4.47 17.47 1.41
C LEU A 184 4.84 18.95 1.48
N GLU A 185 3.98 19.85 0.99
CA GLU A 185 4.18 21.29 0.94
C GLU A 185 2.95 22.03 1.49
N SER A 186 2.45 21.70 2.67
CA SER A 186 1.46 22.57 3.30
C SER A 186 2.18 23.56 4.23
N GLU A 187 1.96 24.86 4.03
CA GLU A 187 2.53 25.96 4.86
C GLU A 187 2.10 25.91 6.34
N SER A 188 1.32 24.90 6.72
CA SER A 188 0.82 24.73 8.09
C SER A 188 1.68 23.83 8.98
N TRP A 189 2.89 23.46 8.54
CA TRP A 189 3.78 22.52 9.24
C TRP A 189 5.09 23.16 9.74
N ASP A 190 5.20 24.49 9.76
CA ASP A 190 6.30 25.24 10.40
C ASP A 190 6.01 25.51 11.88
#